data_811380ab91dc6fb16f5ac7f162e18bc2
#
_entry.id   811380ab91dc6fb16f5ac7f162e18bc2
#
_cell.length_a   1.000
_cell.length_b   1.000
_cell.length_c   1.000
_cell.angle_alpha   90.00
_cell.angle_beta   90.00
_cell.angle_gamma   90.00
#
_symmetry.space_group_name_H-M   'P 1'
#
loop_
_entity.id
_entity.type
_entity.pdbx_description
1 polymer ?
#
loop_
_entity_poly.entity_id
_entity_poly.type
_entity_poly.pdbx_seq_one_letter_code
_entity_poly.pdbx_strand_id
1 'polypeptide(L)'
;CRGRGTFVSRRVGEINDFGFSALDQVRGQLRDLFELRAVFEPEMAALACRRATPEELADILAQGERAAAAIRVGEDRTQADRDFHAAIVRATHNEFMTRLLPIISQAVETAIVSGDHGERLAEYTLQDHALLMEFFAKRDPEGARCAMAVHMRHAMDEMRLEND
;
A
#
# COMPACT_ATOMS: atom_id res chain seq x y z
N CYS A 1 40.91 -34.06 3.16
CA CYS A 1 40.33 -32.74 3.47
C CYS A 1 39.01 -32.94 4.19
N ARG A 2 38.91 -32.54 5.45
CA ARG A 2 37.68 -32.62 6.23
C ARG A 2 36.78 -31.41 5.85
N GLY A 3 35.56 -31.70 5.45
CA GLY A 3 34.54 -30.70 5.12
C GLY A 3 34.25 -29.81 6.33
N ARG A 4 34.14 -28.49 6.10
CA ARG A 4 33.62 -27.54 7.08
C ARG A 4 32.12 -27.78 7.20
N GLY A 5 31.65 -28.12 8.39
CA GLY A 5 30.21 -28.26 8.65
C GLY A 5 29.49 -26.95 8.45
N THR A 6 28.22 -27.03 8.07
CA THR A 6 27.29 -25.89 8.01
C THR A 6 26.95 -25.50 9.44
N PHE A 7 27.28 -24.28 9.86
CA PHE A 7 26.94 -23.76 11.18
C PHE A 7 25.65 -22.98 11.08
N VAL A 8 24.66 -23.29 11.91
CA VAL A 8 23.46 -22.46 12.08
C VAL A 8 23.87 -21.24 12.92
N SER A 9 23.68 -20.05 12.39
CA SER A 9 23.91 -18.79 13.11
C SER A 9 23.04 -18.71 14.35
N ARG A 10 23.62 -18.28 15.49
CA ARG A 10 22.87 -17.97 16.71
C ARG A 10 21.97 -16.73 16.60
N ARG A 11 22.00 -16.03 15.45
CA ARG A 11 21.16 -14.84 15.17
C ARG A 11 19.83 -15.18 14.51
N VAL A 12 19.29 -16.38 14.70
CA VAL A 12 17.99 -16.79 14.15
C VAL A 12 16.82 -15.95 14.72
N GLY A 13 17.03 -15.20 15.80
CA GLY A 13 16.03 -14.32 16.40
C GLY A 13 15.95 -12.90 15.81
N GLU A 14 16.89 -12.51 14.95
CA GLU A 14 16.94 -11.15 14.37
C GLU A 14 16.51 -11.11 12.89
N ILE A 15 16.08 -12.24 12.32
CA ILE A 15 15.58 -12.28 10.94
C ILE A 15 14.12 -11.85 10.92
N ASN A 16 13.84 -10.61 11.32
CA ASN A 16 12.60 -9.93 10.95
C ASN A 16 12.69 -9.26 9.57
N ASP A 17 13.81 -9.40 8.90
CA ASP A 17 14.09 -8.63 7.69
C ASP A 17 13.75 -9.38 6.39
N PHE A 18 13.56 -10.69 6.38
CA PHE A 18 13.33 -11.48 5.15
C PHE A 18 14.16 -11.02 3.91
N GLY A 19 15.29 -10.31 4.13
CA GLY A 19 16.09 -9.70 3.06
C GLY A 19 15.60 -8.33 2.61
N PHE A 20 14.58 -7.76 3.25
CA PHE A 20 13.99 -6.48 2.86
C PHE A 20 14.82 -5.25 3.25
N SER A 21 15.78 -5.35 4.17
CA SER A 21 16.75 -4.26 4.41
C SER A 21 17.57 -3.91 3.16
N ALA A 22 17.72 -4.86 2.24
CA ALA A 22 18.35 -4.61 0.94
C ALA A 22 17.47 -3.73 0.01
N LEU A 23 16.17 -3.62 0.25
CA LEU A 23 15.27 -2.76 -0.53
C LEU A 23 15.55 -1.27 -0.31
N ASP A 24 16.17 -0.88 0.81
CA ASP A 24 16.67 0.48 0.99
C ASP A 24 17.70 0.89 -0.08
N GLN A 25 18.32 -0.05 -0.74
CA GLN A 25 19.26 0.18 -1.84
C GLN A 25 18.57 0.34 -3.20
N VAL A 26 17.28 -0.01 -3.30
CA VAL A 26 16.47 0.10 -4.52
C VAL A 26 15.84 1.50 -4.69
N ARG A 27 16.34 2.50 -3.97
CA ARG A 27 15.87 3.90 -4.00
C ARG A 27 15.85 4.59 -5.38
N GLY A 28 16.33 3.91 -6.43
CA GLY A 28 16.34 4.45 -7.80
C GLY A 28 15.20 3.94 -8.71
N GLN A 29 14.34 3.05 -8.23
CA GLN A 29 13.38 2.35 -9.08
C GLN A 29 11.94 2.56 -8.59
N LEU A 30 11.52 3.82 -8.56
CA LEU A 30 10.15 4.19 -8.21
C LEU A 30 9.12 3.48 -9.12
N ARG A 31 9.46 3.32 -10.40
CA ARG A 31 8.63 2.59 -11.36
C ARG A 31 8.42 1.14 -10.92
N ASP A 32 9.48 0.42 -10.60
CA ASP A 32 9.39 -0.99 -10.18
C ASP A 32 8.54 -1.14 -8.91
N LEU A 33 8.63 -0.17 -7.99
CA LEU A 33 7.81 -0.12 -6.79
C LEU A 33 6.31 0.02 -7.14
N PHE A 34 5.96 0.95 -8.05
CA PHE A 34 4.58 1.15 -8.45
C PHE A 34 4.06 0.02 -9.32
N GLU A 35 4.87 -0.61 -10.14
CA GLU A 35 4.53 -1.85 -10.84
C GLU A 35 4.19 -2.98 -9.84
N LEU A 36 5.00 -3.14 -8.79
CA LEU A 36 4.70 -4.08 -7.71
C LEU A 36 3.35 -3.75 -7.03
N ARG A 37 3.10 -2.50 -6.69
CA ARG A 37 1.85 -2.05 -6.08
C ARG A 37 0.66 -2.32 -6.98
N ALA A 38 0.76 -2.02 -8.27
CA ALA A 38 -0.30 -2.24 -9.26
C ALA A 38 -0.69 -3.72 -9.41
N VAL A 39 0.23 -4.64 -9.15
CA VAL A 39 -0.03 -6.09 -9.13
C VAL A 39 -0.62 -6.54 -7.78
N PHE A 40 -0.10 -6.04 -6.66
CA PHE A 40 -0.43 -6.55 -5.33
C PHE A 40 -1.66 -5.89 -4.71
N GLU A 41 -1.77 -4.57 -4.76
CA GLU A 41 -2.79 -3.85 -4.00
C GLU A 41 -4.22 -4.11 -4.49
N PRO A 42 -4.51 -4.26 -5.79
CA PRO A 42 -5.83 -4.67 -6.25
C PRO A 42 -6.28 -6.03 -5.69
N GLU A 43 -5.39 -7.01 -5.67
CA GLU A 43 -5.69 -8.33 -5.14
C GLU A 43 -5.82 -8.31 -3.60
N MET A 44 -5.04 -7.47 -2.91
CA MET A 44 -5.21 -7.23 -1.48
C MET A 44 -6.57 -6.60 -1.16
N ALA A 45 -7.02 -5.62 -1.95
CA ALA A 45 -8.34 -5.00 -1.77
C ALA A 45 -9.47 -6.01 -1.95
N ALA A 46 -9.43 -6.84 -3.00
CA ALA A 46 -10.41 -7.89 -3.20
C ALA A 46 -10.42 -8.92 -2.07
N LEU A 47 -9.24 -9.32 -1.59
CA LEU A 47 -9.10 -10.29 -0.51
C LEU A 47 -9.61 -9.73 0.82
N ALA A 48 -9.27 -8.48 1.14
CA ALA A 48 -9.76 -7.75 2.30
C ALA A 48 -11.29 -7.61 2.27
N CYS A 49 -11.87 -7.22 1.13
CA CYS A 49 -13.31 -7.10 0.97
C CYS A 49 -14.06 -8.42 1.25
N ARG A 50 -13.45 -9.56 0.89
CA ARG A 50 -14.01 -10.89 1.19
C ARG A 50 -13.90 -11.30 2.66
N ARG A 51 -12.80 -10.91 3.33
CA ARG A 51 -12.41 -11.43 4.64
C ARG A 51 -12.72 -10.52 5.82
N ALA A 52 -12.83 -9.21 5.56
CA ALA A 52 -13.03 -8.22 6.60
C ALA A 52 -14.23 -8.56 7.49
N THR A 53 -14.03 -8.55 8.79
CA THR A 53 -15.11 -8.57 9.76
C THR A 53 -15.93 -7.27 9.66
N PRO A 54 -17.14 -7.19 10.25
CA PRO A 54 -17.90 -5.94 10.30
C PRO A 54 -17.10 -4.78 10.94
N GLU A 55 -16.33 -5.08 11.99
CA GLU A 55 -15.51 -4.11 12.71
C GLU A 55 -14.32 -3.62 11.86
N GLU A 56 -13.65 -4.53 11.15
CA GLU A 56 -12.57 -4.19 10.24
C GLU A 56 -13.08 -3.39 9.05
N LEU A 57 -14.26 -3.72 8.53
CA LEU A 57 -14.88 -2.91 7.48
C LEU A 57 -15.18 -1.49 7.97
N ALA A 58 -15.70 -1.36 9.18
CA ALA A 58 -15.95 -0.05 9.78
C ALA A 58 -14.64 0.74 9.97
N ASP A 59 -13.53 0.07 10.37
CA ASP A 59 -12.21 0.71 10.46
C ASP A 59 -11.71 1.16 9.08
N ILE A 60 -11.79 0.32 8.05
CA ILE A 60 -11.41 0.69 6.68
C ILE A 60 -12.15 1.97 6.24
N LEU A 61 -13.46 2.01 6.40
CA LEU A 61 -14.26 3.17 6.02
C LEU A 61 -13.88 4.42 6.83
N ALA A 62 -13.66 4.26 8.14
CA ALA A 62 -13.25 5.37 9.00
C ALA A 62 -11.86 5.94 8.64
N GLN A 63 -10.90 5.09 8.28
CA GLN A 63 -9.58 5.53 7.84
C GLN A 63 -9.66 6.25 6.48
N GLY A 64 -10.48 5.74 5.55
CA GLY A 64 -10.71 6.40 4.26
C GLY A 64 -11.33 7.79 4.42
N GLU A 65 -12.31 7.96 5.32
CA GLU A 65 -12.88 9.27 5.61
C GLU A 65 -11.87 10.23 6.27
N ARG A 66 -10.96 9.74 7.12
CA ARG A 66 -9.87 10.56 7.68
C ARG A 66 -8.93 11.06 6.58
N ALA A 67 -8.53 10.19 5.65
CA ALA A 67 -7.70 10.58 4.51
C ALA A 67 -8.41 11.62 3.65
N ALA A 68 -9.70 11.42 3.37
CA ALA A 68 -10.52 12.37 2.62
C ALA A 68 -10.65 13.72 3.35
N ALA A 69 -10.82 13.71 4.68
CA ALA A 69 -10.89 14.94 5.48
C ALA A 69 -9.58 15.74 5.42
N ALA A 70 -8.44 15.10 5.57
CA ALA A 70 -7.12 15.74 5.48
C ALA A 70 -6.92 16.40 4.10
N ILE A 71 -7.29 15.70 3.01
CA ILE A 71 -7.22 16.25 1.65
C ILE A 71 -8.10 17.50 1.50
N ARG A 72 -9.37 17.44 1.97
CA ARG A 72 -10.33 18.54 1.80
C ARG A 72 -9.92 19.83 2.52
N VAL A 73 -9.19 19.72 3.62
CA VAL A 73 -8.70 20.88 4.38
C VAL A 73 -7.27 21.30 4.02
N GLY A 74 -6.64 20.59 3.08
CA GLY A 74 -5.27 20.89 2.62
C GLY A 74 -4.20 20.55 3.65
N GLU A 75 -4.48 19.63 4.58
CA GLU A 75 -3.50 19.11 5.53
C GLU A 75 -2.66 17.98 4.94
N ASP A 76 -1.54 17.67 5.60
CA ASP A 76 -0.72 16.51 5.23
C ASP A 76 -1.50 15.21 5.43
N ARG A 77 -1.81 14.57 4.31
CA ARG A 77 -2.58 13.32 4.25
C ARG A 77 -1.73 12.06 4.40
N THR A 78 -0.41 12.17 4.36
CA THR A 78 0.52 11.03 4.23
C THR A 78 0.26 9.94 5.25
N GLN A 79 0.07 10.31 6.53
CA GLN A 79 -0.22 9.33 7.57
C GLN A 79 -1.62 8.73 7.44
N ALA A 80 -2.63 9.54 7.13
CA ALA A 80 -4.02 9.07 6.98
C ALA A 80 -4.17 8.13 5.78
N ASP A 81 -3.50 8.43 4.67
CA ASP A 81 -3.42 7.58 3.49
C ASP A 81 -2.77 6.22 3.81
N ARG A 82 -1.65 6.26 4.51
CA ARG A 82 -0.96 5.05 5.01
C ARG A 82 -1.86 4.21 5.91
N ASP A 83 -2.58 4.83 6.84
CA ASP A 83 -3.46 4.14 7.77
C ASP A 83 -4.64 3.49 7.05
N PHE A 84 -5.17 4.12 6.00
CA PHE A 84 -6.21 3.56 5.15
C PHE A 84 -5.73 2.29 4.42
N HIS A 85 -4.61 2.36 3.71
CA HIS A 85 -4.03 1.18 3.04
C HIS A 85 -3.66 0.08 4.04
N ALA A 86 -3.15 0.46 5.22
CA ALA A 86 -2.83 -0.49 6.28
C ALA A 86 -4.07 -1.20 6.83
N ALA A 87 -5.21 -0.50 6.98
CA ALA A 87 -6.47 -1.11 7.40
C ALA A 87 -6.94 -2.16 6.38
N ILE A 88 -6.89 -1.84 5.09
CA ILE A 88 -7.22 -2.78 4.00
C ILE A 88 -6.32 -4.03 4.11
N VAL A 89 -5.01 -3.85 4.22
CA VAL A 89 -4.08 -4.98 4.25
C VAL A 89 -4.26 -5.85 5.49
N ARG A 90 -4.50 -5.26 6.67
CA ARG A 90 -4.82 -6.03 7.89
C ARG A 90 -6.04 -6.92 7.69
N ALA A 91 -7.10 -6.40 7.06
CA ALA A 91 -8.33 -7.13 6.78
C ALA A 91 -8.16 -8.28 5.76
N THR A 92 -7.01 -8.42 5.11
CA THR A 92 -6.68 -9.61 4.33
C THR A 92 -6.43 -10.84 5.19
N HIS A 93 -6.15 -10.67 6.49
CA HIS A 93 -5.69 -11.72 7.42
C HIS A 93 -4.48 -12.49 6.89
N ASN A 94 -3.63 -11.81 6.12
CA ASN A 94 -2.39 -12.36 5.58
C ASN A 94 -1.20 -11.63 6.20
N GLU A 95 -0.52 -12.31 7.14
CA GLU A 95 0.62 -11.70 7.85
C GLU A 95 1.77 -11.28 6.95
N PHE A 96 1.98 -11.97 5.82
CA PHE A 96 3.00 -11.59 4.85
C PHE A 96 2.68 -10.23 4.22
N MET A 97 1.44 -10.03 3.79
CA MET A 97 0.99 -8.76 3.22
C MET A 97 1.08 -7.63 4.26
N THR A 98 0.68 -7.91 5.50
CA THR A 98 0.76 -6.94 6.60
C THR A 98 2.20 -6.51 6.90
N ARG A 99 3.17 -7.41 6.76
CA ARG A 99 4.60 -7.10 6.96
C ARG A 99 5.23 -6.41 5.76
N LEU A 100 4.75 -6.68 4.56
CA LEU A 100 5.28 -6.08 3.32
C LEU A 100 4.85 -4.62 3.15
N LEU A 101 3.61 -4.29 3.50
CA LEU A 101 3.04 -2.95 3.27
C LEU A 101 3.86 -1.80 3.88
N PRO A 102 4.36 -1.85 5.13
CA PRO A 102 5.13 -0.74 5.70
C PRO A 102 6.38 -0.39 4.87
N ILE A 103 7.02 -1.40 4.29
CA ILE A 103 8.21 -1.24 3.44
C ILE A 103 7.83 -0.50 2.15
N ILE A 104 6.73 -0.92 1.52
CA ILE A 104 6.17 -0.27 0.33
C ILE A 104 5.80 1.17 0.64
N SER A 105 5.06 1.41 1.73
CA SER A 105 4.59 2.75 2.12
C SER A 105 5.75 3.71 2.38
N GLN A 106 6.81 3.28 3.07
CA GLN A 106 7.99 4.11 3.32
C GLN A 106 8.71 4.50 2.03
N ALA A 107 8.81 3.58 1.06
CA ALA A 107 9.42 3.86 -0.23
C ALA A 107 8.59 4.87 -1.05
N VAL A 108 7.25 4.73 -1.04
CA VAL A 108 6.31 5.67 -1.68
C VAL A 108 6.41 7.07 -1.07
N GLU A 109 6.41 7.19 0.25
CA GLU A 109 6.53 8.47 0.96
C GLU A 109 7.81 9.21 0.57
N THR A 110 8.93 8.49 0.56
CA THR A 110 10.23 9.06 0.16
C THR A 110 10.18 9.60 -1.27
N ALA A 111 9.43 8.95 -2.14
CA ALA A 111 9.28 9.34 -3.54
C ALA A 111 8.37 10.58 -3.72
N ILE A 112 7.23 10.62 -3.02
CA ILE A 112 6.26 11.71 -3.10
C ILE A 112 6.86 13.02 -2.56
N VAL A 113 7.58 12.96 -1.44
CA VAL A 113 8.25 14.14 -0.84
C VAL A 113 9.30 14.75 -1.79
N SER A 114 9.85 13.94 -2.70
CA SER A 114 10.87 14.38 -3.65
C SER A 114 10.30 15.02 -4.93
N GLY A 115 8.97 14.99 -5.14
CA GLY A 115 8.32 15.44 -6.38
C GLY A 115 7.24 16.52 -6.15
N ASP A 116 7.00 17.34 -7.18
CA ASP A 116 5.98 18.41 -7.19
C ASP A 116 4.62 17.89 -7.70
N HIS A 117 4.14 16.75 -7.14
CA HIS A 117 2.95 16.05 -7.63
C HIS A 117 1.73 16.18 -6.69
N GLY A 118 1.79 17.08 -5.69
CA GLY A 118 0.92 17.06 -4.52
C GLY A 118 -0.57 17.28 -4.78
N GLU A 119 -0.97 18.32 -5.53
CA GLU A 119 -2.38 18.74 -5.63
C GLU A 119 -3.22 17.81 -6.52
N ARG A 120 -2.77 17.50 -7.73
CA ARG A 120 -3.50 16.62 -8.66
C ARG A 120 -3.61 15.18 -8.14
N LEU A 121 -2.52 14.69 -7.55
CA LEU A 121 -2.55 13.37 -6.91
C LEU A 121 -3.53 13.35 -5.72
N ALA A 122 -3.68 14.45 -4.98
CA ALA A 122 -4.66 14.57 -3.91
C ALA A 122 -6.10 14.47 -4.43
N GLU A 123 -6.40 15.11 -5.55
CA GLU A 123 -7.72 15.06 -6.16
C GLU A 123 -8.08 13.65 -6.63
N TYR A 124 -7.17 12.97 -7.35
CA TYR A 124 -7.36 11.57 -7.73
C TYR A 124 -7.50 10.66 -6.52
N THR A 125 -6.64 10.81 -5.51
CA THR A 125 -6.73 10.03 -4.27
C THR A 125 -8.10 10.16 -3.61
N LEU A 126 -8.66 11.38 -3.55
CA LEU A 126 -9.97 11.62 -2.96
C LEU A 126 -11.09 10.87 -3.69
N GLN A 127 -11.09 10.92 -5.03
CA GLN A 127 -12.09 10.26 -5.87
C GLN A 127 -11.95 8.74 -5.82
N ASP A 128 -10.74 8.23 -5.95
CA ASP A 128 -10.45 6.80 -5.98
C ASP A 128 -10.73 6.13 -4.64
N HIS A 129 -10.35 6.78 -3.52
CA HIS A 129 -10.66 6.27 -2.19
C HIS A 129 -12.16 6.25 -1.92
N ALA A 130 -12.91 7.26 -2.38
CA ALA A 130 -14.37 7.27 -2.27
C ALA A 130 -14.99 6.08 -3.01
N LEU A 131 -14.53 5.80 -4.23
CA LEU A 131 -14.99 4.66 -5.02
C LEU A 131 -14.62 3.32 -4.34
N LEU A 132 -13.41 3.22 -3.82
CA LEU A 132 -12.95 2.04 -3.11
C LEU A 132 -13.79 1.77 -1.86
N MET A 133 -14.05 2.79 -1.04
CA MET A 133 -14.94 2.70 0.13
C MET A 133 -16.36 2.28 -0.23
N GLU A 134 -16.90 2.76 -1.37
CA GLU A 134 -18.21 2.36 -1.85
C GLU A 134 -18.29 0.85 -2.11
N PHE A 135 -17.27 0.27 -2.77
CA PHE A 135 -17.22 -1.16 -3.03
C PHE A 135 -16.97 -1.98 -1.76
N PHE A 136 -16.18 -1.49 -0.84
CA PHE A 136 -16.03 -2.12 0.48
C PHE A 136 -17.36 -2.15 1.24
N ALA A 137 -18.09 -1.03 1.27
CA ALA A 137 -19.40 -0.94 1.92
C ALA A 137 -20.43 -1.92 1.31
N LYS A 138 -20.37 -2.13 0.00
CA LYS A 138 -21.21 -3.09 -0.73
C LYS A 138 -20.72 -4.54 -0.60
N ARG A 139 -19.58 -4.77 0.00
CA ARG A 139 -18.94 -6.09 0.02
C ARG A 139 -18.73 -6.66 -1.40
N ASP A 140 -18.34 -5.81 -2.34
CA ASP A 140 -18.04 -6.18 -3.73
C ASP A 140 -16.53 -6.30 -3.93
N PRO A 141 -15.95 -7.51 -3.90
CA PRO A 141 -14.51 -7.69 -4.03
C PRO A 141 -13.98 -7.40 -5.45
N GLU A 142 -14.78 -7.59 -6.49
CA GLU A 142 -14.36 -7.26 -7.85
C GLU A 142 -14.38 -5.74 -8.09
N GLY A 143 -15.39 -5.04 -7.56
CA GLY A 143 -15.43 -3.59 -7.56
C GLY A 143 -14.25 -3.00 -6.79
N ALA A 144 -13.94 -3.53 -5.59
CA ALA A 144 -12.81 -3.10 -4.79
C ALA A 144 -11.47 -3.30 -5.52
N ARG A 145 -11.30 -4.45 -6.19
CA ARG A 145 -10.13 -4.74 -7.03
C ARG A 145 -9.97 -3.73 -8.15
N CYS A 146 -11.05 -3.48 -8.89
CA CYS A 146 -11.03 -2.53 -10.01
C CYS A 146 -10.76 -1.10 -9.55
N ALA A 147 -11.38 -0.66 -8.45
CA ALA A 147 -11.16 0.67 -7.89
C ALA A 147 -9.70 0.87 -7.45
N MET A 148 -9.11 -0.13 -6.77
CA MET A 148 -7.71 -0.09 -6.39
C MET A 148 -6.78 -0.09 -7.62
N ALA A 149 -7.09 -0.84 -8.66
CA ALA A 149 -6.31 -0.83 -9.90
C ALA A 149 -6.33 0.56 -10.57
N VAL A 150 -7.48 1.24 -10.59
CA VAL A 150 -7.61 2.63 -11.08
C VAL A 150 -6.79 3.58 -10.22
N HIS A 151 -6.86 3.45 -8.90
CA HIS A 151 -6.07 4.25 -7.97
C HIS A 151 -4.56 4.12 -8.23
N MET A 152 -4.05 2.90 -8.39
CA MET A 152 -2.64 2.67 -8.74
C MET A 152 -2.28 3.29 -10.08
N ARG A 153 -3.17 3.20 -11.08
CA ARG A 153 -2.96 3.78 -12.40
C ARG A 153 -2.85 5.29 -12.34
N HIS A 154 -3.79 5.98 -11.67
CA HIS A 154 -3.73 7.43 -11.50
C HIS A 154 -2.45 7.87 -10.79
N ALA A 155 -2.00 7.11 -9.79
CA ALA A 155 -0.74 7.41 -9.10
C ALA A 155 0.48 7.27 -10.04
N MET A 156 0.52 6.24 -10.89
CA MET A 156 1.60 6.04 -11.86
C MET A 156 1.59 7.13 -12.95
N ASP A 157 0.42 7.45 -13.48
CA ASP A 157 0.26 8.48 -14.52
C ASP A 157 0.72 9.86 -14.01
N GLU A 158 0.28 10.24 -12.80
CA GLU A 158 0.64 11.54 -12.22
C GLU A 158 2.15 11.64 -11.92
N MET A 159 2.77 10.53 -11.53
CA MET A 159 4.21 10.46 -11.32
C MET A 159 5.00 10.27 -12.62
N ARG A 160 4.33 10.19 -13.76
CA ARG A 160 4.93 10.00 -15.10
C ARG A 160 5.79 8.73 -15.21
N LEU A 161 5.36 7.65 -14.56
CA LEU A 161 6.11 6.39 -14.50
C LEU A 161 5.89 5.46 -15.70
N GLU A 162 5.00 5.81 -16.63
CA GLU A 162 4.60 4.94 -17.74
C GLU A 162 5.35 5.16 -19.06
N ASN A 163 6.11 6.21 -19.18
CA ASN A 163 6.74 6.58 -20.44
C ASN A 163 8.23 6.21 -20.46
N ASP A 164 8.49 4.92 -20.74
CA ASP A 164 9.70 4.48 -21.46
C ASP A 164 9.41 3.18 -22.22
#